data_5d3fd95069ad95bac010811823b236fb
#
_entry.id   5d3fd95069ad95bac010811823b236fb
#
_cell.length_a   1.000
_cell.length_b   1.000
_cell.length_c   1.000
_cell.angle_alpha   90.00
_cell.angle_beta   90.00
_cell.angle_gamma   90.00
#
_symmetry.space_group_name_H-M   'P 1'
#
loop_
_entity.id
_entity.type
_entity.pdbx_description
1 polymer ?
#
loop_
_entity_poly.entity_id
_entity_poly.type
_entity_poly.pdbx_seq_one_letter_code
_entity_poly.pdbx_strand_id
1 'polypeptide(L)'
;GEIKQEALWRDAWHELKKPIVIYYMLVFSGFWFLFNALFDVLPIHISEWVDTSVIVTSLFGSEGTSNGILQFWLGLNNEGTKVMPEGMLNLNAGLIMTSCFLIAALTAKYRITTAMLIGCLLSILAFVFIGAFHAAWFIVLAIAMFSIGEMMISPKKNEFMGNIAPEGKKAMYLGFVMLPQGIGWGLEGYFGPKLYEIFASKELFSRELLL
;
A
#
# COMPACT_ATOMS: atom_id res chain seq x y z
N GLY A 1 -0.94 20.09 -36.03
CA GLY A 1 -0.60 19.38 -34.77
C GLY A 1 -1.39 19.91 -33.59
N GLU A 2 -1.37 21.21 -33.35
CA GLU A 2 -1.96 21.88 -32.17
C GLU A 2 -3.49 21.74 -32.07
N ILE A 3 -4.23 21.91 -33.14
CA ILE A 3 -5.72 21.80 -33.17
C ILE A 3 -6.17 20.38 -32.76
N LYS A 4 -5.43 19.34 -33.15
CA LYS A 4 -5.73 17.95 -32.71
C LYS A 4 -5.44 17.75 -31.23
N GLN A 5 -4.43 18.41 -30.69
CA GLN A 5 -4.02 18.29 -29.32
C GLN A 5 -5.02 18.99 -28.36
N GLU A 6 -5.49 20.19 -28.73
CA GLU A 6 -6.54 20.90 -27.96
C GLU A 6 -7.86 20.12 -27.97
N ALA A 7 -8.22 19.49 -29.09
CA ALA A 7 -9.41 18.65 -29.16
C ALA A 7 -9.31 17.41 -28.24
N LEU A 8 -8.11 16.79 -28.16
CA LEU A 8 -7.87 15.65 -27.27
C LEU A 8 -7.95 16.04 -25.80
N TRP A 9 -7.38 17.17 -25.40
CA TRP A 9 -7.45 17.65 -24.00
C TRP A 9 -8.87 17.97 -23.58
N ARG A 10 -9.65 18.62 -24.46
CA ARG A 10 -11.05 18.93 -24.18
C ARG A 10 -11.90 17.67 -24.05
N ASP A 11 -11.64 16.66 -24.89
CA ASP A 11 -12.32 15.37 -24.83
C ASP A 11 -11.94 14.60 -23.55
N ALA A 12 -10.65 14.55 -23.19
CA ALA A 12 -10.18 13.95 -21.96
C ALA A 12 -10.80 14.61 -20.71
N TRP A 13 -10.87 15.95 -20.70
CA TRP A 13 -11.49 16.71 -19.62
C TRP A 13 -12.99 16.43 -19.47
N HIS A 14 -13.68 16.25 -20.60
CA HIS A 14 -15.09 15.87 -20.60
C HIS A 14 -15.30 14.45 -20.02
N GLU A 15 -14.45 13.49 -20.42
CA GLU A 15 -14.51 12.12 -19.92
C GLU A 15 -14.14 12.02 -18.42
N LEU A 16 -13.16 12.79 -17.95
CA LEU A 16 -12.78 12.84 -16.54
C LEU A 16 -13.90 13.32 -15.61
N LYS A 17 -14.83 14.14 -16.11
CA LYS A 17 -15.98 14.64 -15.33
C LYS A 17 -17.11 13.62 -15.19
N LYS A 18 -17.04 12.48 -15.85
CA LYS A 18 -18.07 11.44 -15.69
C LYS A 18 -18.09 10.90 -14.25
N PRO A 19 -19.26 10.76 -13.63
CA PRO A 19 -19.35 10.34 -12.21
C PRO A 19 -18.58 9.05 -11.91
N ILE A 20 -18.66 8.06 -12.79
CA ILE A 20 -17.95 6.79 -12.60
C ILE A 20 -16.42 6.95 -12.57
N VAL A 21 -15.88 7.88 -13.37
CA VAL A 21 -14.45 8.19 -13.39
C VAL A 21 -14.06 8.96 -12.14
N ILE A 22 -14.90 9.93 -11.69
CA ILE A 22 -14.67 10.68 -10.45
C ILE A 22 -14.66 9.74 -9.25
N TYR A 23 -15.62 8.82 -9.13
CA TYR A 23 -15.64 7.83 -8.05
C TYR A 23 -14.41 6.94 -8.07
N TYR A 24 -14.01 6.48 -9.26
CA TYR A 24 -12.76 5.74 -9.41
C TYR A 24 -11.56 6.54 -8.91
N MET A 25 -11.44 7.81 -9.33
CA MET A 25 -10.36 8.71 -8.92
C MET A 25 -10.30 8.88 -7.40
N LEU A 26 -11.44 9.13 -6.75
CA LEU A 26 -11.51 9.34 -5.31
C LEU A 26 -11.10 8.07 -4.53
N VAL A 27 -11.69 6.93 -4.87
CA VAL A 27 -11.42 5.66 -4.17
C VAL A 27 -9.96 5.25 -4.33
N PHE A 28 -9.43 5.31 -5.56
CA PHE A 28 -8.07 4.87 -5.82
C PHE A 28 -7.01 5.88 -5.40
N SER A 29 -7.31 7.17 -5.32
CA SER A 29 -6.41 8.13 -4.68
C SER A 29 -6.23 7.81 -3.20
N GLY A 30 -7.31 7.40 -2.50
CA GLY A 30 -7.23 6.92 -1.13
C GLY A 30 -6.40 5.64 -1.00
N PHE A 31 -6.60 4.66 -1.90
CA PHE A 31 -5.77 3.44 -1.91
C PHE A 31 -4.29 3.75 -2.13
N TRP A 32 -3.96 4.62 -3.09
CA TRP A 32 -2.57 4.99 -3.37
C TRP A 32 -1.94 5.88 -2.28
N PHE A 33 -2.77 6.63 -1.53
CA PHE A 33 -2.34 7.30 -0.31
C PHE A 33 -1.87 6.26 0.74
N LEU A 34 -2.68 5.24 1.02
CA LEU A 34 -2.30 4.17 1.94
C LEU A 34 -1.09 3.38 1.45
N PHE A 35 -1.01 3.14 0.14
CA PHE A 35 0.13 2.45 -0.46
C PHE A 35 1.44 3.22 -0.20
N ASN A 36 1.45 4.53 -0.40
CA ASN A 36 2.64 5.33 -0.15
C ASN A 36 2.97 5.40 1.34
N ALA A 37 1.96 5.55 2.20
CA ALA A 37 2.12 5.55 3.66
C ALA A 37 2.71 4.22 4.20
N LEU A 38 2.51 3.10 3.50
CA LEU A 38 3.17 1.84 3.84
C LEU A 38 4.71 1.95 3.72
N PHE A 39 5.22 2.77 2.81
CA PHE A 39 6.65 2.92 2.56
C PHE A 39 7.27 4.13 3.28
N ASP A 40 6.49 5.17 3.55
CA ASP A 40 6.97 6.40 4.21
C ASP A 40 6.70 6.40 5.71
N VAL A 41 5.47 6.13 6.13
CA VAL A 41 5.04 6.27 7.53
C VAL A 41 5.27 4.99 8.33
N LEU A 42 5.02 3.81 7.75
CA LEU A 42 5.16 2.54 8.47
C LEU A 42 6.58 2.27 8.99
N PRO A 43 7.67 2.56 8.27
CA PRO A 43 9.03 2.40 8.81
C PRO A 43 9.27 3.23 10.08
N ILE A 44 8.74 4.45 10.13
CA ILE A 44 8.84 5.33 11.30
C ILE A 44 8.07 4.68 12.45
N HIS A 45 6.85 4.25 12.20
CA HIS A 45 6.01 3.57 13.21
C HIS A 45 6.67 2.29 13.75
N ILE A 46 7.26 1.47 12.90
CA ILE A 46 8.00 0.27 13.32
C ILE A 46 9.17 0.66 14.23
N SER A 47 9.95 1.67 13.84
CA SER A 47 11.11 2.11 14.60
C SER A 47 10.75 2.65 15.98
N GLU A 48 9.61 3.32 16.11
CA GLU A 48 9.16 3.96 17.35
C GLU A 48 8.41 3.01 18.29
N TRP A 49 7.54 2.16 17.74
CA TRP A 49 6.54 1.43 18.52
C TRP A 49 6.71 -0.08 18.55
N VAL A 50 7.45 -0.67 17.60
CA VAL A 50 7.44 -2.12 17.39
C VAL A 50 8.77 -2.75 17.77
N ASP A 51 8.73 -3.72 18.69
CA ASP A 51 9.90 -4.55 18.97
C ASP A 51 9.96 -5.73 18.00
N THR A 52 10.77 -5.59 16.95
CA THR A 52 10.95 -6.60 15.91
C THR A 52 11.89 -7.73 16.31
N SER A 53 12.56 -7.65 17.47
CA SER A 53 13.40 -8.74 18.01
C SER A 53 12.57 -9.99 18.33
N VAL A 54 11.30 -9.82 18.67
CA VAL A 54 10.35 -10.91 18.92
C VAL A 54 10.21 -11.85 17.72
N ILE A 55 10.27 -11.32 16.49
CA ILE A 55 10.22 -12.13 15.26
C ILE A 55 11.47 -13.01 15.18
N VAL A 56 12.64 -12.41 15.34
CA VAL A 56 13.92 -13.12 15.25
C VAL A 56 14.03 -14.17 16.36
N THR A 57 13.68 -13.80 17.59
CA THR A 57 13.71 -14.71 18.73
C THR A 57 12.78 -15.91 18.54
N SER A 58 11.60 -15.71 17.94
CA SER A 58 10.65 -16.80 17.67
C SER A 58 11.10 -17.73 16.53
N LEU A 59 11.91 -17.24 15.58
CA LEU A 59 12.38 -18.04 14.45
C LEU A 59 13.75 -18.72 14.69
N PHE A 60 14.67 -18.04 15.40
CA PHE A 60 16.07 -18.44 15.52
C PHE A 60 16.52 -18.58 16.98
N GLY A 61 15.66 -18.27 17.96
CA GLY A 61 16.02 -18.27 19.39
C GLY A 61 16.60 -16.94 19.86
N SER A 62 16.94 -16.87 21.14
CA SER A 62 17.37 -15.65 21.84
C SER A 62 18.68 -15.04 21.31
N GLU A 63 19.54 -15.87 20.72
CA GLU A 63 20.83 -15.40 20.17
C GLU A 63 20.75 -14.89 18.73
N GLY A 64 19.57 -15.03 18.09
CA GLY A 64 19.38 -14.64 16.70
C GLY A 64 20.14 -15.53 15.71
N THR A 65 20.57 -14.95 14.58
CA THR A 65 21.31 -15.68 13.53
C THR A 65 22.53 -14.91 13.05
N SER A 66 23.67 -15.62 12.98
CA SER A 66 24.91 -15.11 12.36
C SER A 66 25.03 -15.42 10.85
N ASN A 67 24.02 -16.08 10.27
CA ASN A 67 24.03 -16.44 8.85
C ASN A 67 23.78 -15.20 7.98
N GLY A 68 24.83 -14.69 7.30
CA GLY A 68 24.75 -13.49 6.50
C GLY A 68 23.75 -13.56 5.33
N ILE A 69 23.45 -14.75 4.79
CA ILE A 69 22.43 -14.92 3.75
C ILE A 69 21.04 -14.68 4.34
N LEU A 70 20.75 -15.24 5.52
CA LEU A 70 19.48 -15.03 6.20
C LEU A 70 19.33 -13.58 6.67
N GLN A 71 20.41 -12.98 7.20
CA GLN A 71 20.41 -11.57 7.58
C GLN A 71 20.04 -10.66 6.40
N PHE A 72 20.65 -10.91 5.22
CA PHE A 72 20.36 -10.13 4.03
C PHE A 72 18.92 -10.32 3.53
N TRP A 73 18.44 -11.55 3.38
CA TRP A 73 17.11 -11.83 2.85
C TRP A 73 15.98 -11.41 3.78
N LEU A 74 16.17 -11.52 5.07
CA LEU A 74 15.17 -11.11 6.07
C LEU A 74 15.32 -9.64 6.48
N GLY A 75 16.34 -8.94 5.99
CA GLY A 75 16.61 -7.55 6.33
C GLY A 75 16.87 -7.38 7.82
N LEU A 76 17.73 -8.24 8.40
CA LEU A 76 18.11 -8.15 9.80
C LEU A 76 19.19 -7.09 10.02
N ASN A 77 19.31 -6.63 11.26
CA ASN A 77 20.44 -5.81 11.68
C ASN A 77 21.76 -6.60 11.61
N ASN A 78 22.91 -5.92 11.72
CA ASN A 78 24.22 -6.54 11.64
C ASN A 78 24.47 -7.63 12.70
N GLU A 79 23.78 -7.56 13.81
CA GLU A 79 23.86 -8.53 14.90
C GLU A 79 22.95 -9.74 14.67
N GLY A 80 22.04 -9.68 13.67
CA GLY A 80 21.08 -10.75 13.39
C GLY A 80 20.01 -10.95 14.46
N THR A 81 19.73 -9.92 15.26
CA THR A 81 18.83 -9.99 16.43
C THR A 81 17.51 -9.28 16.24
N LYS A 82 17.41 -8.40 15.23
CA LYS A 82 16.19 -7.60 14.94
C LYS A 82 15.95 -7.51 13.44
N VAL A 83 14.67 -7.50 13.04
CA VAL A 83 14.29 -7.16 11.66
C VAL A 83 14.28 -5.65 11.54
N MET A 84 15.00 -5.12 10.55
CA MET A 84 15.00 -3.69 10.23
C MET A 84 13.66 -3.28 9.60
N PRO A 85 13.23 -2.03 9.71
CA PRO A 85 11.98 -1.55 9.09
C PRO A 85 11.92 -1.86 7.60
N GLU A 86 13.02 -1.72 6.87
CA GLU A 86 13.14 -2.06 5.44
C GLU A 86 12.94 -3.56 5.20
N GLY A 87 13.42 -4.41 6.12
CA GLY A 87 13.22 -5.86 6.06
C GLY A 87 11.74 -6.22 6.21
N MET A 88 11.01 -5.51 7.08
CA MET A 88 9.56 -5.67 7.21
C MET A 88 8.83 -5.27 5.92
N LEU A 89 9.24 -4.19 5.26
CA LEU A 89 8.67 -3.77 3.97
C LEU A 89 8.95 -4.76 2.83
N ASN A 90 10.12 -5.41 2.83
CA ASN A 90 10.46 -6.44 1.85
C ASN A 90 9.48 -7.62 1.88
N LEU A 91 8.75 -7.83 2.99
CA LEU A 91 7.69 -8.83 3.07
C LEU A 91 6.58 -8.57 2.04
N ASN A 92 6.19 -7.31 1.82
CA ASN A 92 5.22 -6.95 0.78
C ASN A 92 5.70 -7.40 -0.60
N ALA A 93 6.92 -7.03 -1.00
CA ALA A 93 7.48 -7.43 -2.29
C ALA A 93 7.63 -8.95 -2.41
N GLY A 94 8.09 -9.62 -1.36
CA GLY A 94 8.24 -11.07 -1.31
C GLY A 94 6.90 -11.81 -1.46
N LEU A 95 5.85 -11.35 -0.81
CA LEU A 95 4.50 -11.89 -0.95
C LEU A 95 3.94 -11.69 -2.35
N ILE A 96 4.14 -10.52 -2.95
CA ILE A 96 3.71 -10.26 -4.33
C ILE A 96 4.42 -11.19 -5.30
N MET A 97 5.74 -11.31 -5.22
CA MET A 97 6.54 -12.18 -6.10
C MET A 97 6.11 -13.65 -6.03
N THR A 98 5.81 -14.15 -4.84
CA THR A 98 5.50 -15.57 -4.62
C THR A 98 4.03 -15.91 -4.79
N SER A 99 3.12 -14.97 -4.51
CA SER A 99 1.69 -15.26 -4.36
C SER A 99 0.79 -14.58 -5.39
N CYS A 100 1.33 -13.70 -6.25
CA CYS A 100 0.54 -12.93 -7.21
C CYS A 100 -0.34 -13.83 -8.11
N PHE A 101 0.23 -14.92 -8.67
CA PHE A 101 -0.52 -15.84 -9.52
C PHE A 101 -1.62 -16.58 -8.77
N LEU A 102 -1.34 -16.99 -7.52
CA LEU A 102 -2.31 -17.68 -6.68
C LEU A 102 -3.49 -16.76 -6.36
N ILE A 103 -3.21 -15.54 -5.91
CA ILE A 103 -4.25 -14.55 -5.60
C ILE A 103 -5.04 -14.16 -6.84
N ALA A 104 -4.39 -13.99 -8.00
CA ALA A 104 -5.06 -13.73 -9.26
C ALA A 104 -6.01 -14.88 -9.65
N ALA A 105 -5.59 -16.13 -9.53
CA ALA A 105 -6.42 -17.30 -9.79
C ALA A 105 -7.61 -17.41 -8.84
N LEU A 106 -7.38 -17.20 -7.53
CA LEU A 106 -8.46 -17.26 -6.53
C LEU A 106 -9.49 -16.14 -6.73
N THR A 107 -9.06 -14.98 -7.19
CA THR A 107 -9.92 -13.81 -7.39
C THR A 107 -10.53 -13.71 -8.78
N ALA A 108 -10.13 -14.57 -9.71
CA ALA A 108 -10.67 -14.61 -11.08
C ALA A 108 -12.19 -14.83 -11.13
N LYS A 109 -12.74 -15.55 -10.17
CA LYS A 109 -14.19 -15.85 -10.05
C LYS A 109 -15.03 -14.66 -9.58
N TYR A 110 -14.42 -13.66 -8.98
CA TYR A 110 -15.14 -12.49 -8.48
C TYR A 110 -15.36 -11.46 -9.59
N ARG A 111 -16.49 -10.74 -9.50
CA ARG A 111 -16.71 -9.56 -10.34
C ARG A 111 -15.62 -8.53 -10.09
N ILE A 112 -15.23 -7.79 -11.11
CA ILE A 112 -14.15 -6.77 -11.04
C ILE A 112 -14.35 -5.84 -9.85
N THR A 113 -15.53 -5.24 -9.73
CA THR A 113 -15.85 -4.30 -8.64
C THR A 113 -15.81 -4.95 -7.26
N THR A 114 -16.27 -6.19 -7.12
CA THR A 114 -16.23 -6.92 -5.85
C THR A 114 -14.79 -7.20 -5.43
N ALA A 115 -13.93 -7.66 -6.34
CA ALA A 115 -12.53 -7.90 -6.05
C ALA A 115 -11.80 -6.61 -5.63
N MET A 116 -12.08 -5.48 -6.33
CA MET A 116 -11.53 -4.17 -6.00
C MET A 116 -11.98 -3.68 -4.62
N LEU A 117 -13.27 -3.84 -4.29
CA LEU A 117 -13.81 -3.45 -2.97
C LEU A 117 -13.20 -4.29 -1.84
N ILE A 118 -13.10 -5.61 -2.00
CA ILE A 118 -12.47 -6.48 -1.00
C ILE A 118 -11.00 -6.07 -0.82
N GLY A 119 -10.27 -5.81 -1.92
CA GLY A 119 -8.89 -5.36 -1.86
C GLY A 119 -8.73 -4.02 -1.11
N CYS A 120 -9.60 -3.04 -1.38
CA CYS A 120 -9.59 -1.77 -0.65
C CYS A 120 -9.91 -1.97 0.84
N LEU A 121 -10.90 -2.80 1.19
CA LEU A 121 -11.23 -3.10 2.57
C LEU A 121 -10.08 -3.77 3.31
N LEU A 122 -9.41 -4.74 2.69
CA LEU A 122 -8.22 -5.38 3.26
C LEU A 122 -7.10 -4.36 3.52
N SER A 123 -6.89 -3.42 2.60
CA SER A 123 -5.87 -2.36 2.75
C SER A 123 -6.22 -1.40 3.89
N ILE A 124 -7.48 -1.02 4.04
CA ILE A 124 -7.94 -0.19 5.16
C ILE A 124 -7.79 -0.93 6.48
N LEU A 125 -8.22 -2.20 6.55
CA LEU A 125 -8.09 -3.02 7.74
C LEU A 125 -6.63 -3.21 8.14
N ALA A 126 -5.71 -3.37 7.19
CA ALA A 126 -4.29 -3.45 7.45
C ALA A 126 -3.79 -2.21 8.22
N PHE A 127 -4.17 -1.01 7.80
CA PHE A 127 -3.80 0.22 8.51
C PHE A 127 -4.47 0.36 9.87
N VAL A 128 -5.70 -0.11 10.02
CA VAL A 128 -6.36 -0.20 11.34
C VAL A 128 -5.56 -1.12 12.27
N PHE A 129 -5.07 -2.26 11.79
CA PHE A 129 -4.22 -3.17 12.57
C PHE A 129 -2.87 -2.54 12.93
N ILE A 130 -2.22 -1.84 12.00
CA ILE A 130 -0.97 -1.12 12.26
C ILE A 130 -1.16 -0.10 13.39
N GLY A 131 -2.24 0.68 13.36
CA GLY A 131 -2.51 1.69 14.37
C GLY A 131 -3.01 1.14 15.71
N ALA A 132 -3.67 -0.03 15.71
CA ALA A 132 -4.25 -0.60 16.92
C ALA A 132 -3.30 -1.52 17.70
N PHE A 133 -2.31 -2.12 17.03
CA PHE A 133 -1.43 -3.14 17.63
C PHE A 133 0.04 -2.84 17.36
N HIS A 134 0.85 -2.86 18.42
CA HIS A 134 2.31 -2.65 18.34
C HIS A 134 3.11 -3.96 18.37
N ALA A 135 2.46 -5.11 18.50
CA ALA A 135 3.15 -6.39 18.49
C ALA A 135 3.62 -6.74 17.07
N ALA A 136 4.90 -7.10 16.93
CA ALA A 136 5.55 -7.29 15.62
C ALA A 136 4.81 -8.25 14.67
N TRP A 137 4.23 -9.34 15.20
CA TRP A 137 3.45 -10.30 14.40
C TRP A 137 2.14 -9.73 13.86
N PHE A 138 1.52 -8.78 14.55
CA PHE A 138 0.35 -8.07 13.99
C PHE A 138 0.74 -7.14 12.85
N ILE A 139 1.93 -6.53 12.91
CA ILE A 139 2.45 -5.74 11.79
C ILE A 139 2.75 -6.63 10.58
N VAL A 140 3.35 -7.81 10.79
CA VAL A 140 3.54 -8.82 9.72
C VAL A 140 2.19 -9.20 9.09
N LEU A 141 1.18 -9.48 9.91
CA LEU A 141 -0.17 -9.78 9.43
C LEU A 141 -0.78 -8.62 8.64
N ALA A 142 -0.63 -7.40 9.14
CA ALA A 142 -1.14 -6.20 8.47
C ALA A 142 -0.48 -5.98 7.10
N ILE A 143 0.85 -6.12 7.00
CA ILE A 143 1.58 -6.05 5.73
C ILE A 143 1.07 -7.15 4.77
N ALA A 144 0.86 -8.37 5.25
CA ALA A 144 0.32 -9.45 4.44
C ALA A 144 -1.11 -9.16 3.95
N MET A 145 -1.97 -8.63 4.80
CA MET A 145 -3.33 -8.21 4.43
C MET A 145 -3.30 -7.11 3.36
N PHE A 146 -2.43 -6.12 3.51
CA PHE A 146 -2.26 -5.06 2.53
C PHE A 146 -1.76 -5.62 1.19
N SER A 147 -0.76 -6.50 1.21
CA SER A 147 -0.21 -7.14 0.01
C SER A 147 -1.27 -7.95 -0.76
N ILE A 148 -2.13 -8.69 -0.04
CA ILE A 148 -3.25 -9.42 -0.65
C ILE A 148 -4.23 -8.42 -1.29
N GLY A 149 -4.58 -7.35 -0.58
CA GLY A 149 -5.44 -6.29 -1.11
C GLY A 149 -4.89 -5.68 -2.40
N GLU A 150 -3.60 -5.35 -2.41
CA GLU A 150 -2.90 -4.83 -3.58
C GLU A 150 -2.93 -5.80 -4.76
N MET A 151 -2.63 -7.08 -4.54
CA MET A 151 -2.66 -8.11 -5.58
C MET A 151 -4.07 -8.31 -6.17
N MET A 152 -5.12 -8.10 -5.38
CA MET A 152 -6.51 -8.13 -5.86
C MET A 152 -6.86 -6.91 -6.72
N ILE A 153 -6.37 -5.73 -6.37
CA ILE A 153 -6.68 -4.46 -7.03
C ILE A 153 -5.90 -4.31 -8.34
N SER A 154 -4.59 -4.59 -8.31
CA SER A 154 -3.66 -4.19 -9.37
C SER A 154 -4.04 -4.66 -10.78
N PRO A 155 -4.45 -5.91 -11.03
CA PRO A 155 -4.92 -6.32 -12.35
C PRO A 155 -6.31 -5.76 -12.67
N LYS A 156 -7.19 -5.64 -11.67
CA LYS A 156 -8.60 -5.29 -11.85
C LYS A 156 -8.84 -3.83 -12.19
N LYS A 157 -7.96 -2.91 -11.74
CA LYS A 157 -8.08 -1.48 -12.07
C LYS A 157 -8.00 -1.21 -13.58
N ASN A 158 -7.08 -1.88 -14.28
CA ASN A 158 -6.95 -1.75 -15.73
C ASN A 158 -8.15 -2.38 -16.47
N GLU A 159 -8.59 -3.55 -16.03
CA GLU A 159 -9.76 -4.23 -16.56
C GLU A 159 -11.03 -3.38 -16.39
N PHE A 160 -11.22 -2.79 -15.21
CA PHE A 160 -12.35 -1.90 -14.92
C PHE A 160 -12.38 -0.69 -15.87
N MET A 161 -11.27 0.06 -15.93
CA MET A 161 -11.21 1.26 -16.77
C MET A 161 -11.33 0.93 -18.27
N GLY A 162 -10.75 -0.19 -18.71
CA GLY A 162 -10.92 -0.67 -20.08
C GLY A 162 -12.36 -1.05 -20.44
N ASN A 163 -13.13 -1.56 -19.47
CA ASN A 163 -14.53 -2.00 -19.68
C ASN A 163 -15.53 -0.83 -19.66
N ILE A 164 -15.28 0.22 -18.89
CA ILE A 164 -16.16 1.41 -18.86
C ILE A 164 -15.84 2.41 -19.98
N ALA A 165 -14.74 2.20 -20.70
CA ALA A 165 -14.32 3.11 -21.77
C ALA A 165 -15.29 3.03 -22.96
N PRO A 166 -15.76 4.19 -23.49
CA PRO A 166 -16.50 4.24 -24.75
C PRO A 166 -15.65 3.72 -25.92
N GLU A 167 -16.32 3.32 -26.99
CA GLU A 167 -15.65 2.90 -28.23
C GLU A 167 -14.69 3.98 -28.73
N GLY A 168 -13.48 3.57 -29.13
CA GLY A 168 -12.42 4.46 -29.59
C GLY A 168 -11.66 5.22 -28.49
N LYS A 169 -12.09 5.19 -27.21
CA LYS A 169 -11.45 5.91 -26.08
C LYS A 169 -10.71 5.03 -25.09
N LYS A 170 -10.55 3.75 -25.37
CA LYS A 170 -9.94 2.78 -24.44
C LYS A 170 -8.52 3.18 -24.02
N ALA A 171 -7.69 3.67 -24.94
CA ALA A 171 -6.34 4.11 -24.65
C ALA A 171 -6.33 5.30 -23.66
N MET A 172 -7.26 6.26 -23.83
CA MET A 172 -7.43 7.40 -22.94
C MET A 172 -7.81 6.96 -21.53
N TYR A 173 -8.78 6.05 -21.39
CA TYR A 173 -9.23 5.50 -20.10
C TYR A 173 -8.14 4.70 -19.39
N LEU A 174 -7.33 3.92 -20.13
CA LEU A 174 -6.16 3.25 -19.57
C LEU A 174 -5.09 4.26 -19.09
N GLY A 175 -4.97 5.42 -19.73
CA GLY A 175 -4.16 6.53 -19.24
C GLY A 175 -4.68 7.09 -17.91
N PHE A 176 -6.00 7.19 -17.71
CA PHE A 176 -6.60 7.67 -16.48
C PHE A 176 -6.34 6.74 -15.27
N VAL A 177 -6.00 5.46 -15.49
CA VAL A 177 -5.66 4.53 -14.40
C VAL A 177 -4.53 5.03 -13.52
N MET A 178 -3.60 5.81 -14.08
CA MET A 178 -2.41 6.30 -13.36
C MET A 178 -2.65 7.61 -12.60
N LEU A 179 -3.72 8.35 -12.91
CA LEU A 179 -3.99 9.64 -12.28
C LEU A 179 -4.21 9.54 -10.76
N PRO A 180 -5.02 8.59 -10.24
CA PRO A 180 -5.19 8.43 -8.80
C PRO A 180 -3.88 8.17 -8.05
N GLN A 181 -2.93 7.49 -8.69
CA GLN A 181 -1.61 7.24 -8.10
C GLN A 181 -0.87 8.55 -7.85
N GLY A 182 -0.79 9.42 -8.87
CA GLY A 182 -0.14 10.73 -8.71
C GLY A 182 -0.83 11.59 -7.64
N ILE A 183 -2.17 11.58 -7.60
CA ILE A 183 -2.93 12.32 -6.59
C ILE A 183 -2.68 11.74 -5.20
N GLY A 184 -2.81 10.41 -5.04
CA GLY A 184 -2.63 9.73 -3.75
C GLY A 184 -1.23 9.94 -3.18
N TRP A 185 -0.19 9.77 -3.99
CA TRP A 185 1.19 9.99 -3.59
C TRP A 185 1.49 11.46 -3.24
N GLY A 186 0.96 12.40 -4.04
CA GLY A 186 1.13 13.83 -3.75
C GLY A 186 0.45 14.26 -2.46
N LEU A 187 -0.74 13.73 -2.17
CA LEU A 187 -1.45 14.00 -0.92
C LEU A 187 -0.75 13.34 0.26
N GLU A 188 -0.29 12.11 0.12
CA GLU A 188 0.37 11.38 1.20
C GLU A 188 1.71 12.02 1.54
N GLY A 189 2.58 12.30 0.55
CA GLY A 189 3.87 12.94 0.79
C GLY A 189 3.79 14.29 1.51
N TYR A 190 2.65 15.00 1.38
CA TYR A 190 2.41 16.24 2.12
C TYR A 190 1.74 16.01 3.49
N PHE A 191 0.72 15.17 3.55
CA PHE A 191 -0.10 14.98 4.75
C PHE A 191 0.35 13.81 5.61
N GLY A 192 0.86 12.71 5.03
CA GLY A 192 1.16 11.47 5.74
C GLY A 192 2.10 11.65 6.93
N PRO A 193 3.34 12.16 6.73
CA PRO A 193 4.27 12.39 7.83
C PRO A 193 3.74 13.37 8.87
N LYS A 194 3.02 14.44 8.44
CA LYS A 194 2.44 15.43 9.37
C LYS A 194 1.32 14.84 10.22
N LEU A 195 0.44 14.04 9.62
CA LEU A 195 -0.63 13.36 10.36
C LEU A 195 -0.04 12.37 11.36
N TYR A 196 1.01 11.65 10.96
CA TYR A 196 1.72 10.76 11.87
C TYR A 196 2.34 11.52 13.06
N GLU A 197 3.04 12.62 12.79
CA GLU A 197 3.66 13.45 13.82
C GLU A 197 2.63 13.99 14.82
N ILE A 198 1.46 14.45 14.34
CA ILE A 198 0.42 15.05 15.17
C ILE A 198 -0.37 14.02 15.96
N PHE A 199 -0.61 12.82 15.41
CA PHE A 199 -1.56 11.87 15.99
C PHE A 199 -0.95 10.56 16.49
N ALA A 200 0.25 10.19 16.06
CA ALA A 200 0.79 8.86 16.29
C ALA A 200 2.26 8.81 16.71
N SER A 201 2.99 9.93 16.70
CA SER A 201 4.41 9.90 17.06
C SER A 201 4.61 9.63 18.57
N LYS A 202 5.65 8.89 18.89
CA LYS A 202 6.01 8.55 20.27
C LYS A 202 6.40 9.80 21.08
N GLU A 203 6.92 10.81 20.42
CA GLU A 203 7.29 12.08 21.05
C GLU A 203 6.04 12.81 21.60
N LEU A 204 4.93 12.80 20.87
CA LEU A 204 3.67 13.38 21.33
C LEU A 204 3.18 12.70 22.61
N PHE A 205 3.13 11.36 22.62
CA PHE A 205 2.68 10.60 23.77
C PHE A 205 3.60 10.76 24.99
N SER A 206 4.92 10.90 24.78
CA SER A 206 5.85 11.15 25.89
C SER A 206 5.66 12.54 26.51
N ARG A 207 5.26 13.55 25.73
CA ARG A 207 4.96 14.90 26.23
C ARG A 207 3.68 14.96 27.05
N GLU A 208 2.63 14.22 26.64
CA GLU A 208 1.36 14.15 27.37
C GLU A 208 1.47 13.39 28.71
N LEU A 209 2.41 12.43 28.82
CA LEU A 209 2.66 11.71 30.06
C LEU A 209 3.49 12.50 31.08
N LEU A 210 4.08 13.62 30.68
CA LEU A 210 4.88 14.51 31.56
C LEU A 210 4.07 15.74 32.06
N LEU A 211 2.81 15.89 31.68
CA LEU A 211 1.83 16.88 32.14
C LEU A 211 0.82 16.25 33.07
#